data_0d19d3e031d8294a89ad99181faf2d2a
#
_entry.id   0d19d3e031d8294a89ad99181faf2d2a
#
_cell.length_a   1.000
_cell.length_b   1.000
_cell.length_c   1.000
_cell.angle_alpha   90.00
_cell.angle_beta   90.00
_cell.angle_gamma   90.00
#
_symmetry.space_group_name_H-M   'P 1'
#
loop_
_entity.id
_entity.type
_entity.pdbx_description
1 polymer ?
#
loop_
_entity_poly.entity_id
_entity_poly.type
_entity_poly.pdbx_seq_one_letter_code
_entity_poly.pdbx_strand_id
1 'polypeptide(L)'
;MAKAMKSGCGNGRTPARPKKLNIDEARIGRYGKLYDALSDPLRLRILSILSVQSLCVCVIKEIVVVPDSKLSYHLSILKGAGLVSSRRDGNWIMYSLTKTGRKYASELQSGKGD
;
A
#
# COMPACT_ATOMS: atom_id res chain seq x y z
N MET A 1 10.67 15.60 21.89
CA MET A 1 10.24 15.52 22.54
C MET A 1 8.91 15.33 22.92
N ALA A 2 8.53 14.36 23.18
CA ALA A 2 7.24 14.11 23.52
C ALA A 2 6.72 14.93 24.59
N LYS A 3 7.55 15.46 25.37
CA LYS A 3 7.09 16.27 26.36
C LYS A 3 6.40 17.43 25.86
N ALA A 4 6.60 17.80 24.68
CA ALA A 4 5.96 18.97 24.20
C ALA A 4 4.48 18.82 24.29
N MET A 5 4.00 17.67 24.06
CA MET A 5 2.65 17.53 24.09
C MET A 5 2.09 17.62 25.40
N LYS A 6 2.65 17.10 26.37
CA LYS A 6 2.11 17.23 27.60
C LYS A 6 2.23 18.58 28.05
N SER A 7 3.13 19.30 27.64
CA SER A 7 3.25 20.62 28.17
C SER A 7 2.05 21.41 27.70
N GLY A 8 1.48 21.07 26.59
CA GLY A 8 0.36 21.82 26.14
C GLY A 8 -0.80 21.72 27.10
N CYS A 9 -0.89 20.66 27.81
CA CYS A 9 -1.96 20.51 28.72
C CYS A 9 -1.54 20.87 30.09
N GLY A 10 -0.35 21.26 30.24
CA GLY A 10 0.14 21.44 31.57
C GLY A 10 -0.27 22.67 32.29
N ASN A 11 -0.89 23.60 31.64
CA ASN A 11 -1.19 24.79 32.35
C ASN A 11 -2.49 24.68 33.08
N GLY A 12 -2.93 23.52 33.35
CA GLY A 12 -4.08 23.39 34.13
C GLY A 12 -5.39 23.59 33.47
N ARG A 13 -5.37 24.03 32.23
CA ARG A 13 -6.53 24.19 31.55
C ARG A 13 -6.66 23.19 30.52
N THR A 14 -7.63 22.39 30.46
CA THR A 14 -7.81 21.38 29.47
C THR A 14 -8.62 21.94 28.36
N PRO A 15 -8.18 21.79 27.15
CA PRO A 15 -8.97 22.27 26.04
C PRO A 15 -10.26 21.48 25.95
N ALA A 16 -11.28 22.12 25.48
CA ALA A 16 -12.55 21.46 25.38
C ALA A 16 -12.49 20.33 24.39
N ARG A 17 -13.13 19.24 24.68
CA ARG A 17 -13.15 18.16 23.75
C ARG A 17 -14.17 18.43 22.72
N PRO A 18 -13.96 17.99 21.49
CA PRO A 18 -14.95 18.22 20.45
C PRO A 18 -16.20 17.45 20.81
N LYS A 19 -17.34 18.06 20.63
CA LYS A 19 -18.55 17.42 20.94
C LYS A 19 -18.79 16.25 20.08
N LYS A 20 -18.42 16.30 18.83
CA LYS A 20 -18.58 15.21 17.99
C LYS A 20 -17.26 14.78 17.51
N LEU A 21 -16.84 13.60 17.89
CA LEU A 21 -15.57 13.10 17.46
C LEU A 21 -15.88 12.02 16.47
N ASN A 22 -15.84 12.35 15.22
CA ASN A 22 -16.08 11.41 14.18
C ASN A 22 -14.86 10.75 13.64
N ILE A 23 -14.48 9.64 14.23
CA ILE A 23 -13.34 8.89 13.75
C ILE A 23 -13.89 7.61 13.16
N ASP A 24 -13.64 7.41 11.90
CA ASP A 24 -14.08 6.22 11.21
C ASP A 24 -12.95 5.20 11.30
N GLU A 25 -13.00 4.34 12.28
CA GLU A 25 -11.93 3.39 12.53
C GLU A 25 -11.76 2.40 11.39
N ALA A 26 -12.85 2.03 10.74
CA ALA A 26 -12.74 1.10 9.63
C ALA A 26 -11.99 1.74 8.47
N ARG A 27 -12.25 3.01 8.24
CA ARG A 27 -11.59 3.71 7.17
C ARG A 27 -10.12 3.90 7.49
N ILE A 28 -9.81 4.22 8.75
CA ILE A 28 -8.44 4.37 9.17
C ILE A 28 -7.69 3.06 8.97
N GLY A 29 -8.32 1.94 9.32
CA GLY A 29 -7.70 0.65 9.14
C GLY A 29 -7.40 0.35 7.69
N ARG A 30 -8.34 0.69 6.80
CA ARG A 30 -8.12 0.45 5.38
C ARG A 30 -6.98 1.30 4.84
N TYR A 31 -6.94 2.57 5.24
CA TYR A 31 -5.87 3.42 4.77
C TYR A 31 -4.52 3.02 5.39
N GLY A 32 -4.55 2.53 6.63
CA GLY A 32 -3.32 2.04 7.24
C GLY A 32 -2.74 0.88 6.46
N LYS A 33 -3.59 -0.05 6.03
CA LYS A 33 -3.11 -1.16 5.25
C LYS A 33 -2.61 -0.70 3.90
N LEU A 34 -3.30 0.25 3.31
CA LEU A 34 -2.93 0.76 2.00
C LEU A 34 -1.55 1.43 2.06
N TYR A 35 -1.36 2.31 3.03
CA TYR A 35 -0.08 3.00 3.10
C TYR A 35 1.05 2.10 3.54
N ASP A 36 0.75 1.11 4.36
CA ASP A 36 1.76 0.15 4.73
C ASP A 36 2.21 -0.61 3.47
N ALA A 37 1.28 -1.01 2.64
CA ALA A 37 1.64 -1.72 1.42
C ALA A 37 2.47 -0.86 0.48
N LEU A 38 2.24 0.45 0.49
CA LEU A 38 2.97 1.35 -0.36
C LEU A 38 4.31 1.79 0.22
N SER A 39 4.62 1.37 1.43
CA SER A 39 5.83 1.86 2.08
C SER A 39 7.10 1.05 1.80
N ASP A 40 7.02 0.06 0.98
CA ASP A 40 8.16 -0.80 0.71
C ASP A 40 8.59 -0.67 -0.75
N PRO A 41 9.87 -0.38 -1.01
CA PRO A 41 10.32 -0.19 -2.39
C PRO A 41 10.10 -1.38 -3.30
N LEU A 42 10.20 -2.59 -2.78
CA LEU A 42 9.99 -3.75 -3.61
C LEU A 42 8.53 -3.81 -4.05
N ARG A 43 7.61 -3.50 -3.14
CA ARG A 43 6.21 -3.51 -3.49
C ARG A 43 5.87 -2.41 -4.49
N LEU A 44 6.52 -1.26 -4.37
CA LEU A 44 6.31 -0.20 -5.35
C LEU A 44 6.85 -0.62 -6.72
N ARG A 45 7.96 -1.36 -6.70
CA ARG A 45 8.50 -1.83 -7.95
C ARG A 45 7.55 -2.82 -8.63
N ILE A 46 6.93 -3.68 -7.86
CA ILE A 46 5.96 -4.62 -8.41
C ILE A 46 4.78 -3.88 -9.01
N LEU A 47 4.31 -2.84 -8.34
CA LEU A 47 3.20 -2.06 -8.89
C LEU A 47 3.61 -1.41 -10.22
N SER A 48 4.83 -0.92 -10.29
CA SER A 48 5.30 -0.31 -11.52
C SER A 48 5.37 -1.31 -12.65
N ILE A 49 5.83 -2.53 -12.35
CA ILE A 49 5.91 -3.55 -13.36
C ILE A 49 4.51 -3.90 -13.85
N LEU A 50 3.56 -4.03 -12.96
CA LEU A 50 2.22 -4.38 -13.33
C LEU A 50 1.47 -3.25 -14.03
N SER A 51 2.00 -2.03 -13.97
CA SER A 51 1.34 -0.95 -14.66
C SER A 51 1.46 -1.11 -16.17
N VAL A 52 2.38 -1.91 -16.63
CA VAL A 52 2.55 -2.12 -18.07
C VAL A 52 1.54 -3.16 -18.55
N GLN A 53 1.38 -4.23 -17.82
CA GLN A 53 0.42 -5.25 -18.19
C GLN A 53 0.30 -6.27 -17.07
N SER A 54 -0.73 -7.08 -17.13
CA SER A 54 -0.89 -8.15 -16.15
C SER A 54 0.19 -9.19 -16.42
N LEU A 55 0.71 -9.77 -15.36
CA LEU A 55 1.78 -10.74 -15.50
C LEU A 55 1.55 -11.92 -14.58
N CYS A 56 2.05 -13.07 -15.01
CA CYS A 56 1.95 -14.22 -14.14
C CYS A 56 3.06 -14.11 -13.10
N VAL A 57 2.87 -14.76 -11.97
CA VAL A 57 3.83 -14.66 -10.89
C VAL A 57 5.21 -15.13 -11.33
N CYS A 58 5.28 -16.06 -12.25
CA CYS A 58 6.58 -16.55 -12.69
C CYS A 58 7.36 -15.48 -13.44
N VAL A 59 6.68 -14.58 -14.14
CA VAL A 59 7.37 -13.51 -14.83
C VAL A 59 7.78 -12.43 -13.82
N ILE A 60 6.92 -12.15 -12.85
CA ILE A 60 7.27 -11.19 -11.83
C ILE A 60 8.53 -11.65 -11.12
N LYS A 61 8.59 -12.97 -10.84
CA LYS A 61 9.72 -13.51 -10.15
C LYS A 61 11.00 -13.36 -10.94
N GLU A 62 10.97 -13.40 -12.24
CA GLU A 62 12.14 -13.22 -13.04
C GLU A 62 12.62 -11.79 -13.07
N ILE A 63 11.70 -10.85 -12.96
CA ILE A 63 12.06 -9.45 -12.98
C ILE A 63 12.54 -9.01 -11.61
N VAL A 64 11.84 -9.46 -10.55
CA VAL A 64 12.20 -9.09 -9.22
C VAL A 64 12.90 -10.26 -8.61
N VAL A 65 14.17 -10.23 -8.51
CA VAL A 65 14.95 -11.36 -8.07
C VAL A 65 14.96 -11.47 -6.56
N VAL A 66 14.03 -12.18 -6.01
CA VAL A 66 13.96 -12.40 -4.57
C VAL A 66 13.46 -13.81 -4.34
N PRO A 67 13.62 -14.35 -3.15
CA PRO A 67 13.13 -15.70 -2.88
C PRO A 67 11.63 -15.78 -3.03
N ASP A 68 11.14 -16.95 -3.41
CA ASP A 68 9.72 -17.17 -3.61
C ASP A 68 8.88 -16.78 -2.42
N SER A 69 9.31 -17.11 -1.23
CA SER A 69 8.52 -16.82 -0.05
C SER A 69 8.41 -15.33 0.17
N LYS A 70 9.47 -14.59 -0.15
CA LYS A 70 9.45 -13.16 0.01
C LYS A 70 8.53 -12.52 -1.01
N LEU A 71 8.56 -13.01 -2.25
CA LEU A 71 7.68 -12.49 -3.28
C LEU A 71 6.23 -12.77 -2.92
N SER A 72 5.92 -13.98 -2.46
CA SER A 72 4.56 -14.32 -2.07
C SER A 72 4.08 -13.43 -0.94
N TYR A 73 4.95 -13.13 -0.01
CA TYR A 73 4.61 -12.28 1.11
C TYR A 73 4.23 -10.88 0.61
N HIS A 74 5.04 -10.31 -0.25
CA HIS A 74 4.77 -8.97 -0.75
C HIS A 74 3.52 -8.92 -1.63
N LEU A 75 3.31 -9.95 -2.43
CA LEU A 75 2.12 -9.99 -3.27
C LEU A 75 0.86 -10.13 -2.42
N SER A 76 0.93 -10.87 -1.31
CA SER A 76 -0.23 -11.01 -0.47
C SER A 76 -0.56 -9.70 0.25
N ILE A 77 0.46 -8.92 0.61
CA ILE A 77 0.22 -7.63 1.23
C ILE A 77 -0.42 -6.68 0.24
N LEU A 78 0.08 -6.68 -1.00
CA LEU A 78 -0.51 -5.82 -2.02
C LEU A 78 -1.96 -6.22 -2.31
N LYS A 79 -2.22 -7.51 -2.31
CA LYS A 79 -3.57 -7.97 -2.58
C LYS A 79 -4.48 -7.63 -1.41
N GLY A 80 -4.01 -7.79 -0.18
CA GLY A 80 -4.80 -7.47 0.99
C GLY A 80 -5.10 -5.99 1.10
N ALA A 81 -4.26 -5.14 0.53
CA ALA A 81 -4.50 -3.72 0.53
C ALA A 81 -5.37 -3.26 -0.63
N GLY A 82 -5.76 -4.18 -1.51
CA GLY A 82 -6.60 -3.83 -2.64
C GLY A 82 -5.88 -3.17 -3.78
N LEU A 83 -4.56 -3.34 -3.85
CA LEU A 83 -3.79 -2.72 -4.93
C LEU A 83 -3.63 -3.64 -6.13
N VAL A 84 -3.65 -4.95 -5.91
CA VAL A 84 -3.57 -5.90 -7.01
C VAL A 84 -4.63 -6.96 -6.84
N SER A 85 -4.98 -7.63 -7.91
CA SER A 85 -5.87 -8.77 -7.85
C SER A 85 -5.19 -9.91 -8.57
N SER A 86 -5.63 -11.12 -8.30
CA SER A 86 -5.05 -12.28 -8.96
C SER A 86 -6.16 -13.14 -9.49
N ARG A 87 -5.86 -13.88 -10.54
CA ARG A 87 -6.82 -14.83 -11.05
C ARG A 87 -6.07 -15.99 -11.64
N ARG A 88 -6.72 -17.13 -11.66
CA ARG A 88 -6.09 -18.29 -12.17
C ARG A 88 -6.37 -18.38 -13.65
N ASP A 89 -5.38 -18.64 -14.43
CA ASP A 89 -5.53 -18.76 -15.85
C ASP A 89 -4.80 -20.04 -16.24
N GLY A 90 -5.51 -21.17 -16.28
CA GLY A 90 -4.89 -22.45 -16.52
C GLY A 90 -3.99 -22.80 -15.33
N ASN A 91 -2.72 -23.02 -15.61
CA ASN A 91 -1.77 -23.32 -14.57
C ASN A 91 -1.08 -22.09 -14.05
N TRP A 92 -1.46 -20.92 -14.55
CA TRP A 92 -0.80 -19.69 -14.15
C TRP A 92 -1.63 -18.86 -13.21
N ILE A 93 -0.98 -18.14 -12.33
CA ILE A 93 -1.68 -17.20 -11.51
C ILE A 93 -1.27 -15.83 -12.01
N MET A 94 -2.24 -15.10 -12.53
CA MET A 94 -1.98 -13.79 -13.13
C MET A 94 -2.30 -12.70 -12.13
N TYR A 95 -1.43 -11.71 -12.05
CA TYR A 95 -1.66 -10.56 -11.18
C TYR A 95 -1.91 -9.32 -12.03
N SER A 96 -2.84 -8.51 -11.60
CA SER A 96 -3.19 -7.28 -12.31
C SER A 96 -3.40 -6.17 -11.30
N LEU A 97 -3.25 -4.94 -11.72
CA LEU A 97 -3.54 -3.83 -10.84
C LEU A 97 -5.04 -3.64 -10.73
N THR A 98 -5.50 -3.28 -9.55
CA THR A 98 -6.89 -2.87 -9.39
C THR A 98 -6.95 -1.40 -9.78
N LYS A 99 -8.13 -0.81 -9.71
CA LYS A 99 -8.28 0.59 -9.99
C LYS A 99 -7.45 1.40 -9.01
N THR A 100 -7.46 1.03 -7.73
CA THR A 100 -6.66 1.70 -6.73
C THR A 100 -5.18 1.53 -7.02
N GLY A 101 -4.78 0.31 -7.39
CA GLY A 101 -3.38 0.07 -7.73
C GLY A 101 -2.93 0.90 -8.89
N ARG A 102 -3.80 1.07 -9.88
CA ARG A 102 -3.46 1.84 -11.05
C ARG A 102 -3.26 3.30 -10.69
N LYS A 103 -4.05 3.80 -9.75
CA LYS A 103 -3.93 5.16 -9.33
C LYS A 103 -2.54 5.43 -8.72
N TYR A 104 -2.10 4.55 -7.82
CA TYR A 104 -0.82 4.76 -7.19
C TYR A 104 0.35 4.40 -8.10
N ALA A 105 0.17 3.43 -8.98
CA ALA A 105 1.23 3.09 -9.90
C ALA A 105 1.52 4.23 -10.85
N SER A 106 0.49 4.99 -11.21
CA SER A 106 0.72 6.09 -12.14
C SER A 106 1.57 7.18 -11.51
N GLU A 107 1.57 7.29 -10.20
CA GLU A 107 2.42 8.27 -9.56
C GLU A 107 3.87 7.86 -9.56
N LEU A 108 4.14 6.60 -9.86
CA LEU A 108 5.50 6.12 -9.90
C LEU A 108 6.11 6.23 -11.30
N GLN A 109 5.31 6.65 -12.28
CA GLN A 109 5.82 6.76 -13.63
C GLN A 109 6.73 7.94 -13.67
N SER A 110 7.91 7.71 -14.16
CA SER A 110 8.83 8.79 -14.16
C SER A 110 8.70 9.61 -15.37
N GLY A 111 9.44 10.46 -15.47
CA GLY A 111 9.52 11.20 -16.62
C GLY A 111 8.67 12.31 -16.67
N LYS A 112 7.79 12.35 -16.13
CA LYS A 112 7.02 13.34 -16.28
C LYS A 112 7.38 14.29 -15.45
N GLY A 113 7.51 14.77 -15.34
CA GLY A 113 7.70 15.63 -14.55
C GLY A 113 8.28 15.72 -13.49
N ASP A 114 8.49 15.38 -13.36
CA ASP A 114 8.97 15.54 -12.35
C ASP A 114 9.70 15.88 -12.27
#